data_03797168bb229812089a7f17f24f5896
#
_entry.id   03797168bb229812089a7f17f24f5896
#
_cell.length_a   1.000
_cell.length_b   1.000
_cell.length_c   1.000
_cell.angle_alpha   90.00
_cell.angle_beta   90.00
_cell.angle_gamma   90.00
#
_symmetry.space_group_name_H-M   'P 1'
#
loop_
_entity.id
_entity.type
_entity.pdbx_description
1 polymer ?
#
loop_
_entity_poly.entity_id
_entity_poly.type
_entity_poly.pdbx_seq_one_letter_code
_entity_poly.pdbx_strand_id
1 'polypeptide(L)'
;AIKNKSLFNQNTGLDKKLKKSHKIEKLWHKAKKLIPNGNMLLSKNPDRFLPNLWPTYFSKTKGCYVWSLENKKLIDFSVMGVGTNILGYSRKEVDNAVRSVINKGNLSTLNCPEEVSLAEKLVELHPWADMVKFARTGGEANSIAVRIARSSTNRHNIAFCGYHGWHDWYISANIKSSKNLNEHLMSGLNATGVPKELKNTSFPF
;
A
#
# COMPACT_ATOMS: atom_id res chain seq x y z
N ALA A 1 -5.09 -10.34 28.93
CA ALA A 1 -5.74 -9.06 29.23
C ALA A 1 -4.91 -8.30 30.27
N ILE A 2 -3.98 -7.47 29.81
CA ILE A 2 -3.23 -6.58 30.72
C ILE A 2 -3.94 -5.23 30.70
N LYS A 3 -4.61 -4.91 31.80
CA LYS A 3 -5.16 -3.61 32.11
C LYS A 3 -3.98 -2.64 32.39
N ASN A 4 -3.56 -1.87 31.40
CA ASN A 4 -2.73 -0.70 31.62
C ASN A 4 -3.47 0.55 31.13
N LYS A 5 -4.47 0.97 31.92
CA LYS A 5 -5.21 2.24 31.71
C LYS A 5 -4.58 3.44 32.46
N SER A 6 -3.41 3.30 33.09
CA SER A 6 -2.91 4.34 34.01
C SER A 6 -1.66 5.10 33.54
N LEU A 7 -1.09 4.80 32.40
CA LEU A 7 0.14 5.47 31.92
C LEU A 7 -0.08 6.67 30.97
N PHE A 8 -1.31 6.95 30.55
CA PHE A 8 -1.60 8.04 29.60
C PHE A 8 -2.41 9.20 30.19
N ASN A 9 -2.58 9.28 31.49
CA ASN A 9 -3.37 10.34 32.15
C ASN A 9 -2.49 11.40 32.84
N GLN A 10 -1.37 11.79 32.23
CA GLN A 10 -0.67 13.01 32.58
C GLN A 10 -0.85 14.01 31.46
N ASN A 11 -1.59 15.09 31.71
CA ASN A 11 -1.68 16.31 30.89
C ASN A 11 -0.28 16.94 30.77
N THR A 12 0.58 16.30 30.00
CA THR A 12 1.89 16.85 29.65
C THR A 12 1.67 17.86 28.52
N GLY A 13 2.39 18.96 28.54
CA GLY A 13 2.31 20.01 27.51
C GLY A 13 2.51 19.52 26.06
N LEU A 14 2.80 18.22 25.86
CA LEU A 14 2.77 17.51 24.59
C LEU A 14 1.37 17.44 23.98
N ASP A 15 0.32 17.27 24.79
CA ASP A 15 -1.06 17.11 24.30
C ASP A 15 -1.58 18.37 23.62
N LYS A 16 -1.14 19.55 24.07
CA LYS A 16 -1.49 20.83 23.39
C LYS A 16 -0.79 21.01 22.04
N LYS A 17 0.40 20.40 21.83
CA LYS A 17 1.18 20.48 20.58
C LYS A 17 0.73 19.46 19.52
N LEU A 18 -0.01 18.42 19.90
CA LEU A 18 -0.37 17.30 19.01
C LEU A 18 -1.86 17.31 18.61
N LYS A 19 -2.70 18.22 19.14
CA LYS A 19 -4.10 18.32 18.71
C LYS A 19 -4.18 18.55 17.20
N LYS A 20 -4.93 17.69 16.51
CA LYS A 20 -5.32 17.93 15.10
C LYS A 20 -6.08 19.25 15.02
N SER A 21 -5.82 20.04 14.00
CA SER A 21 -6.68 21.20 13.75
C SER A 21 -8.08 20.73 13.32
N HIS A 22 -9.05 21.55 13.65
CA HIS A 22 -10.45 21.38 13.22
C HIS A 22 -10.56 21.17 11.69
N LYS A 23 -9.66 21.78 10.89
CA LYS A 23 -9.61 21.60 9.43
C LYS A 23 -9.26 20.17 9.02
N ILE A 24 -8.26 19.53 9.65
CA ILE A 24 -7.86 18.15 9.36
C ILE A 24 -8.94 17.16 9.81
N GLU A 25 -9.51 17.37 10.99
CA GLU A 25 -10.63 16.56 11.49
C GLU A 25 -11.84 16.61 10.56
N LYS A 26 -12.25 17.81 10.17
CA LYS A 26 -13.37 18.02 9.23
C LYS A 26 -13.12 17.32 7.89
N LEU A 27 -11.89 17.40 7.37
CA LEU A 27 -11.53 16.72 6.13
C LEU A 27 -11.56 15.20 6.29
N TRP A 28 -11.05 14.66 7.40
CA TRP A 28 -11.09 13.22 7.69
C TRP A 28 -12.53 12.70 7.87
N HIS A 29 -13.38 13.43 8.57
CA HIS A 29 -14.80 13.11 8.66
C HIS A 29 -15.50 13.11 7.31
N LYS A 30 -15.17 14.08 6.43
CA LYS A 30 -15.68 14.11 5.06
C LYS A 30 -15.17 12.89 4.26
N ALA A 31 -13.88 12.56 4.37
CA ALA A 31 -13.31 11.40 3.70
C ALA A 31 -14.00 10.09 4.09
N LYS A 32 -14.27 9.88 5.37
CA LYS A 32 -14.99 8.68 5.86
C LYS A 32 -16.43 8.55 5.33
N LYS A 33 -17.05 9.65 4.91
CA LYS A 33 -18.37 9.62 4.28
C LYS A 33 -18.34 9.32 2.77
N LEU A 34 -17.21 9.61 2.10
CA LEU A 34 -17.08 9.53 0.65
C LEU A 34 -16.23 8.34 0.18
N ILE A 35 -15.34 7.88 1.03
CA ILE A 35 -14.37 6.82 0.72
C ILE A 35 -14.51 5.73 1.79
N PRO A 36 -14.73 4.47 1.43
CA PRO A 36 -14.71 3.37 2.39
C PRO A 36 -13.45 3.41 3.26
N ASN A 37 -13.62 3.37 4.58
CA ASN A 37 -12.53 3.55 5.57
C ASN A 37 -11.79 4.90 5.52
N GLY A 38 -12.27 5.87 4.73
CA GLY A 38 -11.71 7.22 4.62
C GLY A 38 -10.43 7.36 3.79
N ASN A 39 -9.87 6.26 3.28
CA ASN A 39 -8.64 6.26 2.48
C ASN A 39 -8.55 5.02 1.57
N MET A 40 -7.61 5.06 0.61
CA MET A 40 -7.44 3.99 -0.37
C MET A 40 -6.55 2.83 0.10
N LEU A 41 -5.71 3.05 1.13
CA LEU A 41 -4.73 2.07 1.59
C LEU A 41 -4.84 1.87 3.10
N LEU A 42 -4.97 0.63 3.54
CA LEU A 42 -5.00 0.28 4.96
C LEU A 42 -3.78 0.80 5.73
N SER A 43 -2.61 0.82 5.09
CA SER A 43 -1.37 1.35 5.64
C SER A 43 -1.38 2.87 5.87
N LYS A 44 -2.36 3.61 5.32
CA LYS A 44 -2.52 5.05 5.52
C LYS A 44 -3.66 5.42 6.47
N ASN A 45 -4.33 4.43 7.06
CA ASN A 45 -5.40 4.71 8.01
C ASN A 45 -4.81 5.28 9.32
N PRO A 46 -5.13 6.55 9.68
CA PRO A 46 -4.58 7.20 10.88
C PRO A 46 -4.96 6.50 12.18
N ASP A 47 -6.11 5.81 12.22
CA ASP A 47 -6.60 5.13 13.41
C ASP A 47 -5.76 3.88 13.75
N ARG A 48 -4.92 3.40 12.82
CA ARG A 48 -3.98 2.28 13.04
C ARG A 48 -2.67 2.71 13.71
N PHE A 49 -2.34 4.01 13.66
CA PHE A 49 -1.09 4.53 14.23
C PHE A 49 -1.33 5.26 15.55
N LEU A 50 -1.84 6.48 15.46
CA LEU A 50 -2.09 7.32 16.61
C LEU A 50 -3.47 7.97 16.45
N PRO A 51 -4.53 7.29 16.92
CA PRO A 51 -5.90 7.79 16.79
C PRO A 51 -6.02 9.22 17.31
N ASN A 52 -6.69 10.09 16.54
CA ASN A 52 -6.90 11.50 16.83
C ASN A 52 -5.65 12.41 16.83
N LEU A 53 -4.44 11.87 16.82
CA LEU A 53 -3.20 12.66 16.86
C LEU A 53 -2.36 12.51 15.58
N TRP A 54 -2.55 11.43 14.79
CA TRP A 54 -1.82 11.21 13.55
C TRP A 54 -2.08 12.33 12.53
N PRO A 55 -1.04 12.94 11.93
CA PRO A 55 -1.19 13.99 10.92
C PRO A 55 -1.68 13.37 9.60
N THR A 56 -3.00 13.24 9.44
CA THR A 56 -3.67 12.46 8.41
C THR A 56 -3.32 12.87 6.98
N TYR A 57 -3.04 14.16 6.75
CA TYR A 57 -2.82 14.71 5.41
C TYR A 57 -1.54 15.53 5.34
N PHE A 58 -0.87 15.46 4.20
CA PHE A 58 0.33 16.23 3.93
C PHE A 58 0.04 17.38 2.93
N SER A 59 0.85 18.42 2.99
CA SER A 59 0.88 19.52 2.04
C SER A 59 2.03 19.41 1.04
N LYS A 60 3.18 18.95 1.51
CA LYS A 60 4.39 18.69 0.69
C LYS A 60 5.30 17.67 1.35
N THR A 61 6.20 17.12 0.55
CA THR A 61 7.24 16.19 1.00
C THR A 61 8.58 16.56 0.36
N LYS A 62 9.70 16.28 1.03
CA LYS A 62 11.05 16.42 0.46
C LYS A 62 12.09 15.64 1.26
N GLY A 63 12.92 14.84 0.62
CA GLY A 63 13.90 13.99 1.29
C GLY A 63 13.21 13.03 2.26
N CYS A 64 13.54 13.07 3.54
CA CYS A 64 12.87 12.32 4.60
C CYS A 64 11.78 13.14 5.32
N TYR A 65 11.45 14.32 4.85
CA TYR A 65 10.53 15.23 5.52
C TYR A 65 9.15 15.24 4.88
N VAL A 66 8.14 15.34 5.74
CA VAL A 66 6.73 15.53 5.38
C VAL A 66 6.21 16.74 6.12
N TRP A 67 5.44 17.60 5.45
CA TRP A 67 4.75 18.72 6.09
C TRP A 67 3.26 18.42 6.13
N SER A 68 2.67 18.54 7.32
CA SER A 68 1.22 18.44 7.48
C SER A 68 0.49 19.59 6.74
N LEU A 69 -0.84 19.53 6.65
CA LEU A 69 -1.64 20.65 6.12
C LEU A 69 -1.53 21.93 6.97
N GLU A 70 -0.99 21.83 8.17
CA GLU A 70 -0.69 22.94 9.08
C GLU A 70 0.74 23.43 8.97
N ASN A 71 1.47 22.99 7.93
CA ASN A 71 2.90 23.29 7.71
C ASN A 71 3.83 22.79 8.84
N LYS A 72 3.38 21.87 9.71
CA LYS A 72 4.25 21.25 10.68
C LYS A 72 5.20 20.28 9.96
N LYS A 73 6.50 20.53 10.08
CA LYS A 73 7.54 19.66 9.52
C LYS A 73 7.74 18.43 10.41
N LEU A 74 7.72 17.27 9.80
CA LEU A 74 7.88 15.96 10.43
C LEU A 74 8.97 15.18 9.69
N ILE A 75 9.65 14.28 10.39
CA ILE A 75 10.53 13.28 9.78
C ILE A 75 9.68 12.02 9.58
N ASP A 76 9.69 11.46 8.37
CA ASP A 76 9.02 10.22 8.08
C ASP A 76 9.94 9.04 8.44
N PHE A 77 9.69 8.44 9.59
CA PHE A 77 10.31 7.19 10.05
C PHE A 77 9.43 5.97 9.75
N SER A 78 8.37 6.15 8.98
CA SER A 78 7.49 5.05 8.57
C SER A 78 7.97 4.41 7.27
N VAL A 79 7.07 3.99 6.44
CA VAL A 79 7.37 3.23 5.23
C VAL A 79 7.55 4.09 3.97
N MET A 80 7.68 5.40 4.07
CA MET A 80 7.90 6.34 2.96
C MET A 80 7.10 6.02 1.69
N GLY A 81 5.77 5.99 1.82
CA GLY A 81 4.89 5.63 0.71
C GLY A 81 4.94 4.14 0.36
N VAL A 82 4.99 3.27 1.39
CA VAL A 82 5.05 1.80 1.26
C VAL A 82 6.31 1.36 0.49
N GLY A 83 7.46 1.97 0.84
CA GLY A 83 8.76 1.63 0.29
C GLY A 83 9.05 2.19 -1.11
N THR A 84 8.10 2.89 -1.74
CA THR A 84 8.27 3.40 -3.12
C THR A 84 9.25 4.59 -3.22
N ASN A 85 9.45 5.33 -2.14
CA ASN A 85 10.30 6.52 -2.12
C ASN A 85 11.66 6.29 -1.46
N ILE A 86 12.29 5.16 -1.72
CA ILE A 86 13.58 4.78 -1.11
C ILE A 86 14.71 5.80 -1.37
N LEU A 87 14.64 6.55 -2.46
CA LEU A 87 15.58 7.63 -2.77
C LEU A 87 15.26 8.95 -2.06
N GLY A 88 14.20 8.97 -1.26
CA GLY A 88 13.65 10.17 -0.65
C GLY A 88 12.57 10.85 -1.50
N TYR A 89 11.72 11.60 -0.83
CA TYR A 89 10.65 12.36 -1.47
C TYR A 89 11.18 13.48 -2.37
N SER A 90 10.47 13.76 -3.46
CA SER A 90 10.77 14.86 -4.39
C SER A 90 12.23 14.87 -4.84
N ARG A 91 12.72 13.72 -5.26
CA ARG A 91 14.04 13.57 -5.85
C ARG A 91 14.09 14.28 -7.19
N LYS A 92 14.93 15.30 -7.31
CA LYS A 92 14.95 16.22 -8.44
C LYS A 92 15.15 15.51 -9.79
N GLU A 93 16.02 14.53 -9.83
CA GLU A 93 16.31 13.77 -11.05
C GLU A 93 15.08 12.97 -11.52
N VAL A 94 14.38 12.31 -10.59
CA VAL A 94 13.14 11.56 -10.86
C VAL A 94 12.02 12.52 -11.27
N ASP A 95 11.81 13.61 -10.53
CA ASP A 95 10.76 14.60 -10.82
C ASP A 95 10.95 15.22 -12.21
N ASN A 96 12.20 15.51 -12.61
CA ASN A 96 12.50 16.10 -13.92
C ASN A 96 12.23 15.09 -15.06
N ALA A 97 12.60 13.82 -14.88
CA ALA A 97 12.30 12.77 -15.85
C ALA A 97 10.78 12.62 -16.04
N VAL A 98 10.02 12.58 -14.94
CA VAL A 98 8.55 12.49 -14.99
C VAL A 98 7.94 13.71 -15.70
N ARG A 99 8.38 14.93 -15.38
CA ARG A 99 7.91 16.15 -16.07
C ARG A 99 8.20 16.12 -17.57
N SER A 100 9.37 15.62 -17.96
CA SER A 100 9.71 15.48 -19.38
C SER A 100 8.75 14.57 -20.13
N VAL A 101 8.32 13.46 -19.51
CA VAL A 101 7.34 12.54 -20.11
C VAL A 101 5.96 13.17 -20.15
N ILE A 102 5.53 13.84 -19.09
CA ILE A 102 4.23 14.53 -19.05
C ILE A 102 4.13 15.55 -20.19
N ASN A 103 5.20 16.30 -20.46
CA ASN A 103 5.24 17.30 -21.53
C ASN A 103 5.12 16.71 -22.95
N LYS A 104 5.45 15.42 -23.13
CA LYS A 104 5.31 14.68 -24.40
C LYS A 104 3.95 13.98 -24.53
N GLY A 105 3.18 13.90 -23.45
CA GLY A 105 1.99 13.07 -23.33
C GLY A 105 2.31 11.75 -22.62
N ASN A 106 1.55 11.44 -21.59
CA ASN A 106 1.79 10.29 -20.71
C ASN A 106 0.93 9.07 -21.05
N LEU A 107 0.08 9.15 -22.05
CA LEU A 107 -0.77 8.05 -22.51
C LEU A 107 -1.12 8.24 -23.99
N SER A 108 -1.04 7.16 -24.76
CA SER A 108 -1.35 7.11 -26.16
C SER A 108 -1.94 5.76 -26.55
N THR A 109 -2.51 5.66 -27.75
CA THR A 109 -2.86 4.37 -28.39
C THR A 109 -1.62 3.58 -28.78
N LEU A 110 -0.48 4.26 -28.94
CA LEU A 110 0.80 3.65 -29.28
C LEU A 110 1.54 3.24 -28.00
N ASN A 111 2.44 2.26 -28.14
CA ASN A 111 3.29 1.82 -27.04
C ASN A 111 4.35 2.87 -26.70
N CYS A 112 4.78 2.87 -25.47
CA CYS A 112 5.77 3.77 -24.95
C CYS A 112 7.15 3.09 -24.95
N PRO A 113 8.21 3.73 -25.49
CA PRO A 113 9.53 3.13 -25.56
C PRO A 113 10.17 2.91 -24.20
N GLU A 114 9.75 3.66 -23.18
CA GLU A 114 10.23 3.53 -21.81
C GLU A 114 9.89 2.16 -21.21
N GLU A 115 8.81 1.50 -21.65
CA GLU A 115 8.49 0.12 -21.22
C GLU A 115 9.59 -0.85 -21.67
N VAL A 116 10.10 -0.71 -22.87
CA VAL A 116 11.17 -1.56 -23.39
C VAL A 116 12.47 -1.32 -22.63
N SER A 117 12.85 -0.06 -22.46
CA SER A 117 14.06 0.29 -21.70
C SER A 117 14.03 -0.18 -20.26
N LEU A 118 12.85 -0.12 -19.61
CA LEU A 118 12.67 -0.64 -18.27
C LEU A 118 12.76 -2.18 -18.25
N ALA A 119 12.16 -2.86 -19.22
CA ALA A 119 12.24 -4.32 -19.32
C ALA A 119 13.67 -4.79 -19.53
N GLU A 120 14.44 -4.15 -20.41
CA GLU A 120 15.88 -4.43 -20.63
C GLU A 120 16.65 -4.30 -19.32
N LYS A 121 16.43 -3.20 -18.58
CA LYS A 121 17.11 -2.99 -17.28
C LYS A 121 16.74 -4.03 -16.24
N LEU A 122 15.50 -4.46 -16.20
CA LEU A 122 15.05 -5.49 -15.25
C LEU A 122 15.63 -6.87 -15.59
N VAL A 123 15.71 -7.25 -16.87
CA VAL A 123 16.34 -8.50 -17.30
C VAL A 123 17.85 -8.46 -17.00
N GLU A 124 18.53 -7.35 -17.25
CA GLU A 124 19.94 -7.15 -16.86
C GLU A 124 20.17 -7.37 -15.35
N LEU A 125 19.30 -6.83 -14.52
CA LEU A 125 19.39 -6.96 -13.06
C LEU A 125 18.96 -8.34 -12.54
N HIS A 126 18.22 -9.10 -13.33
CA HIS A 126 17.68 -10.42 -12.99
C HIS A 126 18.06 -11.45 -14.08
N PRO A 127 19.33 -11.90 -14.14
CA PRO A 127 19.82 -12.76 -15.24
C PRO A 127 19.11 -14.11 -15.40
N TRP A 128 18.30 -14.48 -14.41
CA TRP A 128 17.45 -15.68 -14.43
C TRP A 128 16.10 -15.47 -15.15
N ALA A 129 15.77 -14.23 -15.52
CA ALA A 129 14.51 -13.86 -16.15
C ALA A 129 14.72 -13.54 -17.63
N ASP A 130 13.93 -14.16 -18.49
CA ASP A 130 13.95 -13.89 -19.94
C ASP A 130 13.02 -12.76 -20.35
N MET A 131 11.93 -12.57 -19.61
CA MET A 131 10.87 -11.60 -19.95
C MET A 131 10.31 -10.92 -18.70
N VAL A 132 9.72 -9.74 -18.91
CA VAL A 132 9.09 -8.92 -17.87
C VAL A 132 7.63 -8.64 -18.22
N LYS A 133 6.75 -8.75 -17.22
CA LYS A 133 5.36 -8.32 -17.33
C LYS A 133 5.08 -7.24 -16.30
N PHE A 134 4.63 -6.09 -16.79
CA PHE A 134 4.28 -4.96 -15.93
C PHE A 134 2.83 -5.02 -15.44
N ALA A 135 2.60 -4.48 -14.26
CA ALA A 135 1.30 -4.24 -13.66
C ALA A 135 1.31 -2.90 -12.91
N ARG A 136 0.13 -2.35 -12.63
CA ARG A 136 0.02 -1.05 -11.94
C ARG A 136 0.14 -1.16 -10.43
N THR A 137 -0.25 -2.31 -9.87
CA THR A 137 -0.24 -2.57 -8.43
C THR A 137 0.35 -3.94 -8.11
N GLY A 138 0.84 -4.12 -6.87
CA GLY A 138 1.32 -5.40 -6.41
C GLY A 138 0.24 -6.50 -6.44
N GLY A 139 -1.03 -6.16 -6.16
CA GLY A 139 -2.15 -7.10 -6.26
C GLY A 139 -2.37 -7.61 -7.70
N GLU A 140 -2.30 -6.72 -8.69
CA GLU A 140 -2.38 -7.10 -10.11
C GLU A 140 -1.17 -7.97 -10.51
N ALA A 141 0.05 -7.57 -10.13
CA ALA A 141 1.25 -8.35 -10.41
C ALA A 141 1.15 -9.77 -9.85
N ASN A 142 0.73 -9.92 -8.60
CA ASN A 142 0.52 -11.22 -7.98
C ASN A 142 -0.59 -12.04 -8.67
N SER A 143 -1.69 -11.41 -9.09
CA SER A 143 -2.75 -12.09 -9.84
C SER A 143 -2.26 -12.60 -11.21
N ILE A 144 -1.42 -11.82 -11.90
CA ILE A 144 -0.77 -12.23 -13.15
C ILE A 144 0.17 -13.42 -12.85
N ALA A 145 1.02 -13.33 -11.84
CA ALA A 145 1.94 -14.40 -11.47
C ALA A 145 1.22 -15.71 -11.13
N VAL A 146 0.15 -15.63 -10.33
CA VAL A 146 -0.67 -16.81 -10.00
C VAL A 146 -1.31 -17.42 -11.25
N ARG A 147 -1.80 -16.62 -12.17
CA ARG A 147 -2.37 -17.11 -13.43
C ARG A 147 -1.30 -17.80 -14.30
N ILE A 148 -0.13 -17.20 -14.42
CA ILE A 148 1.00 -17.81 -15.15
C ILE A 148 1.38 -19.13 -14.50
N ALA A 149 1.57 -19.18 -13.19
CA ALA A 149 1.95 -20.39 -12.46
C ALA A 149 0.92 -21.52 -12.65
N ARG A 150 -0.37 -21.21 -12.57
CA ARG A 150 -1.44 -22.19 -12.82
C ARG A 150 -1.45 -22.68 -14.25
N SER A 151 -1.30 -21.77 -15.21
CA SER A 151 -1.30 -22.11 -16.64
C SER A 151 -0.11 -22.98 -17.04
N SER A 152 1.10 -22.65 -16.57
CA SER A 152 2.33 -23.34 -16.92
C SER A 152 2.44 -24.74 -16.28
N THR A 153 1.81 -24.93 -15.11
CA THR A 153 1.87 -26.20 -14.37
C THR A 153 0.62 -27.04 -14.49
N ASN A 154 -0.45 -26.51 -15.05
CA ASN A 154 -1.80 -27.10 -15.06
C ASN A 154 -2.28 -27.50 -13.65
N ARG A 155 -1.90 -26.71 -12.63
CA ARG A 155 -2.28 -26.92 -11.22
C ARG A 155 -3.12 -25.76 -10.72
N HIS A 156 -4.09 -26.04 -9.85
CA HIS A 156 -5.01 -25.03 -9.31
C HIS A 156 -4.54 -24.43 -7.98
N ASN A 157 -3.80 -25.20 -7.19
CA ASN A 157 -3.43 -24.82 -5.84
C ASN A 157 -2.17 -23.95 -5.82
N ILE A 158 -2.21 -22.92 -4.95
CA ILE A 158 -1.10 -21.99 -4.72
C ILE A 158 -0.74 -22.03 -3.25
N ALA A 159 0.53 -22.27 -2.95
CA ALA A 159 1.12 -22.00 -1.64
C ALA A 159 1.80 -20.62 -1.68
N PHE A 160 1.64 -19.83 -0.63
CA PHE A 160 2.19 -18.49 -0.57
C PHE A 160 2.59 -18.09 0.86
N CYS A 161 3.55 -17.16 0.95
CA CYS A 161 4.02 -16.56 2.19
C CYS A 161 3.88 -15.04 2.14
N GLY A 162 3.38 -14.44 3.23
CA GLY A 162 3.28 -12.97 3.36
C GLY A 162 1.99 -12.38 2.81
N TYR A 163 1.93 -11.03 2.85
CA TYR A 163 0.77 -10.26 2.41
C TYR A 163 0.82 -9.98 0.90
N HIS A 164 -0.27 -10.27 0.20
CA HIS A 164 -0.36 -10.12 -1.26
C HIS A 164 -1.58 -9.33 -1.76
N GLY A 165 -2.17 -8.51 -0.93
CA GLY A 165 -3.26 -7.62 -1.31
C GLY A 165 -4.65 -8.16 -0.96
N TRP A 166 -5.64 -7.82 -1.80
CA TRP A 166 -7.06 -8.04 -1.53
C TRP A 166 -7.78 -8.84 -2.63
N HIS A 167 -7.05 -9.34 -3.64
CA HIS A 167 -7.63 -10.10 -4.73
C HIS A 167 -8.18 -11.45 -4.27
N ASP A 168 -9.20 -11.93 -4.96
CA ASP A 168 -9.95 -13.13 -4.57
C ASP A 168 -9.08 -14.35 -4.35
N TRP A 169 -8.04 -14.56 -5.20
CA TRP A 169 -7.14 -15.69 -5.04
C TRP A 169 -6.44 -15.71 -3.68
N TYR A 170 -6.11 -14.53 -3.13
CA TYR A 170 -5.46 -14.38 -1.83
C TYR A 170 -6.45 -14.49 -0.68
N ILE A 171 -7.55 -13.72 -0.76
CA ILE A 171 -8.60 -13.70 0.28
C ILE A 171 -9.32 -15.05 0.39
N SER A 172 -9.32 -15.87 -0.67
CA SER A 172 -9.93 -17.22 -0.66
C SER A 172 -9.34 -18.13 0.43
N ALA A 173 -8.12 -17.90 0.89
CA ALA A 173 -7.54 -18.60 2.03
C ALA A 173 -8.41 -18.47 3.30
N ASN A 174 -9.15 -17.37 3.45
CA ASN A 174 -10.04 -17.11 4.60
C ASN A 174 -11.46 -17.71 4.43
N ILE A 175 -11.80 -18.35 3.33
CA ILE A 175 -13.14 -18.98 3.14
C ILE A 175 -13.37 -20.09 4.18
N LYS A 176 -12.33 -20.87 4.51
CA LYS A 176 -12.41 -21.95 5.48
C LYS A 176 -12.36 -21.44 6.93
N SER A 177 -11.55 -20.44 7.19
CA SER A 177 -11.37 -19.83 8.51
C SER A 177 -10.92 -18.38 8.31
N SER A 178 -11.63 -17.44 8.92
CA SER A 178 -11.28 -16.02 8.88
C SER A 178 -9.93 -15.69 9.54
N LYS A 179 -9.28 -16.68 10.13
CA LYS A 179 -8.00 -16.53 10.83
C LYS A 179 -6.78 -16.95 10.01
N ASN A 180 -6.96 -17.62 8.87
CA ASN A 180 -5.84 -18.18 8.09
C ASN A 180 -4.84 -17.11 7.61
N LEU A 181 -5.26 -15.87 7.41
CA LEU A 181 -4.38 -14.76 7.01
C LEU A 181 -3.93 -13.86 8.16
N ASN A 182 -4.28 -14.17 9.41
CA ASN A 182 -3.96 -13.30 10.55
C ASN A 182 -2.45 -13.16 10.79
N GLU A 183 -1.67 -14.19 10.51
CA GLU A 183 -0.22 -14.19 10.67
C GLU A 183 0.51 -13.50 9.50
N HIS A 184 -0.21 -13.15 8.43
CA HIS A 184 0.32 -12.49 7.25
C HIS A 184 0.19 -10.94 7.31
N LEU A 185 0.37 -10.34 8.48
CA LEU A 185 0.34 -8.89 8.76
C LEU A 185 -1.04 -8.21 8.68
N MET A 186 -2.09 -8.90 8.23
CA MET A 186 -3.42 -8.32 8.02
C MET A 186 -4.51 -9.17 8.67
N SER A 187 -4.77 -8.89 9.93
CA SER A 187 -5.94 -9.46 10.62
C SER A 187 -7.26 -8.88 10.09
N GLY A 188 -8.32 -9.65 10.11
CA GLY A 188 -9.67 -9.18 9.82
C GLY A 188 -10.03 -9.08 8.34
N LEU A 189 -9.27 -9.69 7.43
CA LEU A 189 -9.65 -9.81 6.03
C LEU A 189 -10.82 -10.80 5.91
N ASN A 190 -11.99 -10.28 5.51
CA ASN A 190 -13.20 -11.07 5.35
C ASN A 190 -13.30 -11.60 3.92
N ALA A 191 -13.70 -12.88 3.77
CA ALA A 191 -13.91 -13.52 2.48
C ALA A 191 -15.33 -13.30 1.91
N THR A 192 -16.10 -12.38 2.47
CA THR A 192 -17.44 -12.03 1.94
C THR A 192 -17.31 -11.49 0.52
N GLY A 193 -18.06 -12.07 -0.42
CA GLY A 193 -18.00 -11.72 -1.84
C GLY A 193 -16.96 -12.51 -2.65
N VAL A 194 -16.08 -13.27 -2.02
CA VAL A 194 -15.16 -14.18 -2.73
C VAL A 194 -15.92 -15.43 -3.16
N PRO A 195 -15.82 -15.89 -4.43
CA PRO A 195 -16.48 -17.09 -4.91
C PRO A 195 -16.09 -18.32 -4.06
N LYS A 196 -17.11 -19.09 -3.65
CA LYS A 196 -16.91 -20.28 -2.78
C LYS A 196 -16.08 -21.37 -3.46
N GLU A 197 -16.10 -21.42 -4.77
CA GLU A 197 -15.35 -22.34 -5.63
C GLU A 197 -13.83 -22.18 -5.48
N LEU A 198 -13.37 -21.01 -5.02
CA LEU A 198 -11.95 -20.76 -4.71
C LEU A 198 -11.51 -21.35 -3.36
N LYS A 199 -12.43 -21.94 -2.60
CA LYS A 199 -12.06 -22.63 -1.35
C LYS A 199 -11.01 -23.71 -1.61
N ASN A 200 -10.01 -23.81 -0.78
CA ASN A 200 -8.90 -24.75 -0.87
C ASN A 200 -8.04 -24.62 -2.14
N THR A 201 -7.97 -23.42 -2.73
CA THR A 201 -7.06 -23.14 -3.85
C THR A 201 -5.84 -22.30 -3.45
N SER A 202 -5.85 -21.73 -2.25
CA SER A 202 -4.78 -20.86 -1.73
C SER A 202 -4.42 -21.24 -0.30
N PHE A 203 -3.15 -21.53 -0.07
CA PHE A 203 -2.61 -22.06 1.17
C PHE A 203 -1.48 -21.17 1.70
N PRO A 204 -1.71 -20.41 2.78
CA PRO A 204 -0.66 -19.66 3.46
C PRO A 204 0.26 -20.59 4.27
N PHE A 205 1.59 -20.26 4.35
CA PHE A 205 2.59 -20.96 5.15
C PHE A 205 3.60 -19.99 5.76
#